data_6916a9c98c6f44552ad2e2a7c5c2abf6
#
_entry.id   6916a9c98c6f44552ad2e2a7c5c2abf6
#
_cell.length_a   1.000
_cell.length_b   1.000
_cell.length_c   1.000
_cell.angle_alpha   90.00
_cell.angle_beta   90.00
_cell.angle_gamma   90.00
#
_symmetry.space_group_name_H-M   'P 1'
#
loop_
_entity.id
_entity.type
_entity.pdbx_description
1 polymer ?
#
loop_
_entity_poly.entity_id
_entity_poly.type
_entity_poly.pdbx_seq_one_letter_code
_entity_poly.pdbx_strand_id
1 'polypeptide(L)'
;LISVGGWGWDKQFETVAAHPELRAAFVQNLKAFVDEYQLDGADIDWEYPDAGESAQNFLALIQELDSAMPDKEITTAVVSHGENGMGILPETFALFDFINVMTYDGPDHGTMKQFEQGLAFWTARGLPKEKIVMGVPFYGDPGLAYFKIVAEDPSAAQADTYDYLGKTYHYNGIPTVQAKTKLAMQQANGIMFWTLNYD
;
A
#
# COMPACT_ATOMS: atom_id res chain seq x y z
N LEU A 1 8.59 3.82 -10.24
CA LEU A 1 7.16 3.75 -10.59
C LEU A 1 6.49 5.10 -10.42
N ILE A 2 5.33 5.30 -11.05
CA ILE A 2 4.39 6.37 -10.71
C ILE A 2 3.20 5.76 -9.95
N SER A 3 2.87 6.28 -8.79
CA SER A 3 1.65 5.90 -8.07
C SER A 3 0.50 6.81 -8.48
N VAL A 4 -0.65 6.21 -8.76
CA VAL A 4 -1.87 6.90 -9.19
C VAL A 4 -2.99 6.58 -8.21
N GLY A 5 -3.58 7.61 -7.62
CA GLY A 5 -4.62 7.49 -6.60
C GLY A 5 -4.13 7.91 -5.23
N GLY A 6 -4.41 7.09 -4.23
CA GLY A 6 -4.16 7.35 -2.82
C GLY A 6 -5.37 7.93 -2.10
N TRP A 7 -5.35 7.92 -0.77
CA TRP A 7 -6.46 8.34 0.07
C TRP A 7 -7.06 9.69 -0.33
N GLY A 8 -8.31 9.64 -0.78
CA GLY A 8 -9.06 10.83 -1.20
C GLY A 8 -8.79 11.33 -2.62
N TRP A 9 -7.84 10.72 -3.36
CA TRP A 9 -7.50 11.03 -4.75
C TRP A 9 -7.94 9.93 -5.73
N ASP A 10 -8.61 8.91 -5.25
CA ASP A 10 -9.02 7.69 -5.93
C ASP A 10 -10.49 7.66 -6.39
N LYS A 11 -11.26 8.70 -6.08
CA LYS A 11 -12.73 8.74 -6.30
C LYS A 11 -13.18 8.46 -7.74
N GLN A 12 -12.32 8.74 -8.71
CA GLN A 12 -12.62 8.54 -10.11
C GLN A 12 -12.43 7.10 -10.57
N PHE A 13 -11.73 6.26 -9.80
CA PHE A 13 -11.49 4.87 -10.18
C PHE A 13 -12.78 4.07 -10.39
N GLU A 14 -13.79 4.26 -9.54
CA GLU A 14 -15.11 3.62 -9.73
C GLU A 14 -15.68 3.88 -11.13
N THR A 15 -15.66 5.14 -11.55
CA THR A 15 -16.19 5.52 -12.88
C THR A 15 -15.27 5.05 -13.99
N VAL A 16 -13.97 5.25 -13.85
CA VAL A 16 -12.98 4.89 -14.89
C VAL A 16 -12.94 3.39 -15.11
N ALA A 17 -12.91 2.61 -14.04
CA ALA A 17 -12.82 1.16 -14.12
C ALA A 17 -14.11 0.49 -14.63
N ALA A 18 -15.28 1.08 -14.34
CA ALA A 18 -16.57 0.55 -14.77
C ALA A 18 -16.84 0.72 -16.28
N HIS A 19 -16.25 1.73 -16.92
CA HIS A 19 -16.56 2.08 -18.31
C HIS A 19 -15.40 1.70 -19.25
N PRO A 20 -15.56 0.73 -20.17
CA PRO A 20 -14.46 0.23 -21.01
C PRO A 20 -13.72 1.33 -21.80
N GLU A 21 -14.44 2.32 -22.30
CA GLU A 21 -13.84 3.43 -23.06
C GLU A 21 -13.00 4.36 -22.17
N LEU A 22 -13.43 4.61 -20.93
CA LEU A 22 -12.67 5.43 -19.97
C LEU A 22 -11.47 4.65 -19.45
N ARG A 23 -11.64 3.37 -19.19
CA ARG A 23 -10.56 2.45 -18.76
C ARG A 23 -9.47 2.36 -19.82
N ALA A 24 -9.86 2.14 -21.09
CA ALA A 24 -8.90 2.13 -22.20
C ALA A 24 -8.17 3.46 -22.37
N ALA A 25 -8.87 4.61 -22.24
CA ALA A 25 -8.25 5.93 -22.28
C ALA A 25 -7.27 6.16 -21.11
N PHE A 26 -7.63 5.74 -19.89
CA PHE A 26 -6.77 5.81 -18.73
C PHE A 26 -5.49 4.98 -18.93
N VAL A 27 -5.63 3.73 -19.36
CA VAL A 27 -4.50 2.82 -19.63
C VAL A 27 -3.54 3.41 -20.67
N GLN A 28 -4.06 3.95 -21.77
CA GLN A 28 -3.24 4.58 -22.81
C GLN A 28 -2.50 5.83 -22.30
N ASN A 29 -3.17 6.67 -21.51
CA ASN A 29 -2.57 7.87 -20.95
C ASN A 29 -1.49 7.53 -19.91
N LEU A 30 -1.74 6.54 -19.04
CA LEU A 30 -0.77 6.09 -18.05
C LEU A 30 0.45 5.46 -18.73
N LYS A 31 0.23 4.61 -19.75
CA LYS A 31 1.33 4.06 -20.56
C LYS A 31 2.17 5.18 -21.20
N ALA A 32 1.52 6.16 -21.84
CA ALA A 32 2.22 7.29 -22.46
C ALA A 32 3.05 8.07 -21.43
N PHE A 33 2.52 8.28 -20.22
CA PHE A 33 3.25 8.91 -19.13
C PHE A 33 4.48 8.10 -18.69
N VAL A 34 4.29 6.79 -18.46
CA VAL A 34 5.38 5.86 -18.08
C VAL A 34 6.50 5.87 -19.14
N ASP A 35 6.13 5.85 -20.43
CA ASP A 35 7.08 5.88 -21.53
C ASP A 35 7.80 7.23 -21.65
N GLU A 36 7.08 8.36 -21.57
CA GLU A 36 7.62 9.71 -21.64
C GLU A 36 8.68 9.98 -20.56
N TYR A 37 8.38 9.56 -19.31
CA TYR A 37 9.28 9.75 -18.18
C TYR A 37 10.25 8.59 -17.96
N GLN A 38 10.24 7.57 -18.84
CA GLN A 38 11.11 6.40 -18.78
C GLN A 38 11.04 5.70 -17.41
N LEU A 39 9.82 5.56 -16.86
CA LEU A 39 9.59 4.90 -15.59
C LEU A 39 9.61 3.38 -15.74
N ASP A 40 9.90 2.69 -14.65
CA ASP A 40 9.91 1.22 -14.61
C ASP A 40 8.49 0.64 -14.63
N GLY A 41 7.47 1.43 -14.29
CA GLY A 41 6.09 0.98 -14.28
C GLY A 41 5.14 1.92 -13.54
N ALA A 42 4.01 1.37 -13.10
CA ALA A 42 2.95 2.11 -12.41
C ALA A 42 2.43 1.36 -11.17
N ASP A 43 2.05 2.12 -10.17
CA ASP A 43 1.38 1.66 -8.97
C ASP A 43 -0.06 2.19 -8.97
N ILE A 44 -1.04 1.33 -8.69
CA ILE A 44 -2.46 1.69 -8.62
C ILE A 44 -2.89 1.68 -7.16
N ASP A 45 -3.11 2.87 -6.62
CA ASP A 45 -3.47 3.07 -5.23
C ASP A 45 -4.95 3.48 -5.11
N TRP A 46 -5.84 2.49 -5.27
CA TRP A 46 -7.28 2.66 -5.12
C TRP A 46 -7.73 2.20 -3.73
N GLU A 47 -8.20 3.16 -2.90
CA GLU A 47 -8.49 2.92 -1.49
C GLU A 47 -10.00 3.08 -1.17
N TYR A 48 -10.88 2.09 -1.42
CA TYR A 48 -10.57 0.74 -1.93
C TYR A 48 -11.68 0.30 -2.88
N PRO A 49 -11.44 -0.59 -3.85
CA PRO A 49 -12.53 -1.17 -4.62
C PRO A 49 -13.43 -2.01 -3.69
N ASP A 50 -14.75 -1.84 -3.81
CA ASP A 50 -15.70 -2.65 -3.06
C ASP A 50 -15.75 -4.09 -3.61
N ALA A 51 -16.16 -5.04 -2.76
CA ALA A 51 -16.45 -6.39 -3.20
C ALA A 51 -17.61 -6.41 -4.23
N GLY A 52 -17.57 -7.32 -5.19
CA GLY A 52 -18.60 -7.44 -6.22
C GLY A 52 -18.24 -6.75 -7.52
N GLU A 53 -19.04 -5.83 -8.01
CA GLU A 53 -18.85 -5.21 -9.33
C GLU A 53 -17.58 -4.37 -9.39
N SER A 54 -17.28 -3.57 -8.36
CA SER A 54 -16.07 -2.78 -8.27
C SER A 54 -14.82 -3.66 -8.33
N ALA A 55 -14.80 -4.79 -7.64
CA ALA A 55 -13.70 -5.76 -7.70
C ALA A 55 -13.50 -6.34 -9.11
N GLN A 56 -14.58 -6.61 -9.86
CA GLN A 56 -14.50 -7.08 -11.26
C GLN A 56 -13.98 -5.98 -12.18
N ASN A 57 -14.38 -4.74 -11.95
CA ASN A 57 -13.92 -3.58 -12.69
C ASN A 57 -12.43 -3.31 -12.42
N PHE A 58 -11.97 -3.48 -11.16
CA PHE A 58 -10.56 -3.42 -10.81
C PHE A 58 -9.75 -4.51 -11.53
N LEU A 59 -10.21 -5.76 -11.50
CA LEU A 59 -9.57 -6.86 -12.25
C LEU A 59 -9.43 -6.51 -13.73
N ALA A 60 -10.50 -6.00 -14.37
CA ALA A 60 -10.46 -5.62 -15.78
C ALA A 60 -9.45 -4.48 -16.03
N LEU A 61 -9.37 -3.48 -15.15
CA LEU A 61 -8.38 -2.40 -15.24
C LEU A 61 -6.95 -2.95 -15.19
N ILE A 62 -6.65 -3.83 -14.23
CA ILE A 62 -5.30 -4.38 -14.08
C ILE A 62 -4.94 -5.28 -15.25
N GLN A 63 -5.88 -6.08 -15.78
CA GLN A 63 -5.67 -6.89 -17.00
C GLN A 63 -5.33 -6.02 -18.24
N GLU A 64 -6.00 -4.88 -18.38
CA GLU A 64 -5.70 -3.96 -19.48
C GLU A 64 -4.33 -3.26 -19.29
N LEU A 65 -3.96 -2.91 -18.06
CA LEU A 65 -2.64 -2.34 -17.75
C LEU A 65 -1.52 -3.33 -18.03
N ASP A 66 -1.62 -4.56 -17.52
CA ASP A 66 -0.65 -5.63 -17.76
C ASP A 66 -0.47 -5.91 -19.26
N SER A 67 -1.59 -5.99 -19.99
CA SER A 67 -1.56 -6.20 -21.45
C SER A 67 -0.94 -5.04 -22.23
N ALA A 68 -1.14 -3.80 -21.76
CA ALA A 68 -0.62 -2.60 -22.42
C ALA A 68 0.86 -2.35 -22.11
N MET A 69 1.35 -2.83 -20.98
CA MET A 69 2.70 -2.58 -20.46
C MET A 69 3.42 -3.87 -20.03
N PRO A 70 3.57 -4.88 -20.92
CA PRO A 70 4.05 -6.23 -20.55
C PRO A 70 5.51 -6.26 -20.06
N ASP A 71 6.29 -5.22 -20.34
CA ASP A 71 7.69 -5.08 -19.93
C ASP A 71 7.86 -4.07 -18.76
N LYS A 72 6.76 -3.70 -18.10
CA LYS A 72 6.73 -2.71 -17.02
C LYS A 72 6.15 -3.32 -15.75
N GLU A 73 6.63 -2.87 -14.60
CA GLU A 73 6.10 -3.29 -13.30
C GLU A 73 4.72 -2.69 -13.05
N ILE A 74 3.78 -3.53 -12.65
CA ILE A 74 2.46 -3.13 -12.18
C ILE A 74 2.33 -3.52 -10.70
N THR A 75 2.06 -2.54 -9.85
CA THR A 75 1.91 -2.73 -8.42
C THR A 75 0.61 -2.11 -7.91
N THR A 76 0.25 -2.40 -6.68
CA THR A 76 -0.88 -1.77 -6.00
C THR A 76 -0.62 -1.66 -4.51
N ALA A 77 -1.28 -0.70 -3.85
CA ALA A 77 -1.37 -0.63 -2.40
C ALA A 77 -2.71 -1.22 -1.95
N VAL A 78 -2.70 -1.94 -0.83
CA VAL A 78 -3.90 -2.59 -0.29
C VAL A 78 -3.98 -2.42 1.23
N VAL A 79 -5.21 -2.41 1.76
CA VAL A 79 -5.43 -2.38 3.21
C VAL A 79 -4.75 -3.55 3.91
N SER A 80 -4.40 -3.39 5.18
CA SER A 80 -3.79 -4.46 5.97
C SER A 80 -4.64 -5.75 5.98
N HIS A 81 -5.93 -5.64 6.27
CA HIS A 81 -6.88 -6.76 6.33
C HIS A 81 -8.32 -6.27 6.40
N GLY A 82 -9.29 -7.20 6.36
CA GLY A 82 -10.71 -6.90 6.53
C GLY A 82 -11.49 -6.74 5.23
N GLU A 83 -12.70 -6.18 5.34
CA GLU A 83 -13.65 -6.11 4.22
C GLU A 83 -13.13 -5.31 3.03
N ASN A 84 -12.42 -4.20 3.26
CA ASN A 84 -11.83 -3.40 2.20
C ASN A 84 -10.80 -4.17 1.35
N GLY A 85 -10.20 -5.23 1.90
CA GLY A 85 -9.32 -6.11 1.13
C GLY A 85 -10.07 -7.07 0.19
N MET A 86 -11.38 -7.24 0.37
CA MET A 86 -12.17 -8.19 -0.43
C MET A 86 -12.42 -7.71 -1.86
N GLY A 87 -12.26 -6.42 -2.13
CA GLY A 87 -12.32 -5.87 -3.48
C GLY A 87 -11.13 -6.25 -4.38
N ILE A 88 -10.05 -6.76 -3.80
CA ILE A 88 -8.90 -7.26 -4.55
C ILE A 88 -9.08 -8.77 -4.77
N LEU A 89 -9.46 -9.17 -5.95
CA LEU A 89 -9.71 -10.58 -6.28
C LEU A 89 -8.39 -11.38 -6.39
N PRO A 90 -8.35 -12.66 -5.96
CA PRO A 90 -7.16 -13.50 -6.11
C PRO A 90 -6.65 -13.60 -7.56
N GLU A 91 -7.54 -13.47 -8.54
CA GLU A 91 -7.21 -13.47 -9.96
C GLU A 91 -6.28 -12.32 -10.37
N THR A 92 -6.26 -11.21 -9.60
CA THR A 92 -5.36 -10.09 -9.84
C THR A 92 -3.93 -10.38 -9.40
N PHE A 93 -3.71 -11.32 -8.48
CA PHE A 93 -2.38 -11.54 -7.87
C PHE A 93 -1.31 -11.95 -8.88
N ALA A 94 -1.70 -12.65 -9.94
CA ALA A 94 -0.76 -13.03 -10.99
C ALA A 94 -0.30 -11.84 -11.84
N LEU A 95 -1.13 -10.80 -11.95
CA LEU A 95 -0.93 -9.62 -12.80
C LEU A 95 -0.02 -8.56 -12.17
N PHE A 96 0.14 -8.58 -10.84
CA PHE A 96 1.04 -7.67 -10.14
C PHE A 96 2.44 -8.24 -10.00
N ASP A 97 3.46 -7.39 -10.05
CA ASP A 97 4.84 -7.76 -9.69
C ASP A 97 4.97 -7.90 -8.18
N PHE A 98 4.41 -6.95 -7.44
CA PHE A 98 4.24 -7.04 -5.99
C PHE A 98 3.06 -6.18 -5.51
N ILE A 99 2.62 -6.44 -4.27
CA ILE A 99 1.50 -5.77 -3.62
C ILE A 99 1.97 -5.18 -2.30
N ASN A 100 1.77 -3.87 -2.13
CA ASN A 100 2.11 -3.10 -0.94
C ASN A 100 0.99 -3.22 0.10
N VAL A 101 1.19 -3.96 1.17
CA VAL A 101 0.21 -4.14 2.24
C VAL A 101 0.40 -3.03 3.26
N MET A 102 -0.53 -2.10 3.34
CA MET A 102 -0.51 -0.94 4.22
C MET A 102 -0.87 -1.34 5.66
N THR A 103 0.12 -1.79 6.45
CA THR A 103 -0.07 -2.19 7.84
C THR A 103 0.13 -1.01 8.79
N TYR A 104 -0.65 0.02 8.52
CA TYR A 104 -0.73 1.27 9.29
C TYR A 104 -2.15 1.85 9.15
N ASP A 105 -2.41 2.99 9.78
CA ASP A 105 -3.71 3.63 9.94
C ASP A 105 -4.74 2.80 10.72
N GLY A 106 -5.79 3.48 11.19
CA GLY A 106 -6.84 2.88 11.99
C GLY A 106 -6.46 2.58 13.44
N PRO A 107 -7.31 1.84 14.17
CA PRO A 107 -7.18 1.65 15.63
C PRO A 107 -5.90 0.94 16.08
N ASP A 108 -5.36 0.07 15.25
CA ASP A 108 -4.14 -0.70 15.52
C ASP A 108 -2.92 -0.12 14.77
N HIS A 109 -2.94 1.20 14.44
CA HIS A 109 -1.94 1.90 13.65
C HIS A 109 -0.51 1.47 13.95
N GLY A 110 0.15 0.87 12.97
CA GLY A 110 1.56 0.50 13.03
C GLY A 110 1.93 -0.57 14.06
N THR A 111 0.98 -1.20 14.76
CA THR A 111 1.31 -2.25 15.73
C THR A 111 1.87 -3.51 15.05
N MET A 112 2.64 -4.29 15.81
CA MET A 112 3.09 -5.61 15.35
C MET A 112 1.91 -6.53 15.06
N LYS A 113 0.83 -6.44 15.85
CA LYS A 113 -0.43 -7.16 15.65
C LYS A 113 -1.03 -6.87 14.26
N GLN A 114 -1.17 -5.59 13.88
CA GLN A 114 -1.69 -5.21 12.56
C GLN A 114 -0.81 -5.75 11.43
N PHE A 115 0.51 -5.71 11.61
CA PHE A 115 1.47 -6.23 10.65
C PHE A 115 1.30 -7.75 10.45
N GLU A 116 1.23 -8.52 11.52
CA GLU A 116 1.02 -9.98 11.50
C GLU A 116 -0.35 -10.34 10.92
N GLN A 117 -1.40 -9.60 11.28
CA GLN A 117 -2.75 -9.81 10.74
C GLN A 117 -2.81 -9.53 9.24
N GLY A 118 -2.16 -8.48 8.77
CA GLY A 118 -2.07 -8.17 7.33
C GLY A 118 -1.36 -9.28 6.57
N LEU A 119 -0.19 -9.71 7.04
CA LEU A 119 0.55 -10.82 6.44
C LEU A 119 -0.28 -12.10 6.38
N ALA A 120 -0.93 -12.47 7.49
CA ALA A 120 -1.76 -13.66 7.57
C ALA A 120 -2.98 -13.59 6.64
N PHE A 121 -3.63 -12.42 6.56
CA PHE A 121 -4.82 -12.20 5.71
C PHE A 121 -4.49 -12.41 4.23
N TRP A 122 -3.45 -11.73 3.74
CA TRP A 122 -3.09 -11.82 2.31
C TRP A 122 -2.52 -13.19 1.94
N THR A 123 -1.73 -13.79 2.82
CA THR A 123 -1.24 -15.18 2.64
C THR A 123 -2.42 -16.17 2.58
N ALA A 124 -3.41 -16.06 3.48
CA ALA A 124 -4.58 -16.94 3.49
C ALA A 124 -5.46 -16.78 2.25
N ARG A 125 -5.42 -15.60 1.60
CA ARG A 125 -6.11 -15.35 0.32
C ARG A 125 -5.35 -15.90 -0.90
N GLY A 126 -4.15 -16.43 -0.70
CA GLY A 126 -3.35 -17.03 -1.75
C GLY A 126 -2.37 -16.07 -2.43
N LEU A 127 -2.13 -14.87 -1.87
CA LEU A 127 -1.08 -13.98 -2.37
C LEU A 127 0.29 -14.64 -2.13
N PRO A 128 1.09 -14.89 -3.20
CA PRO A 128 2.40 -15.51 -3.05
C PRO A 128 3.35 -14.66 -2.20
N LYS A 129 4.14 -15.31 -1.37
CA LYS A 129 5.12 -14.67 -0.49
C LYS A 129 6.01 -13.67 -1.23
N GLU A 130 6.48 -14.03 -2.40
CA GLU A 130 7.36 -13.25 -3.26
C GLU A 130 6.72 -11.98 -3.84
N LYS A 131 5.42 -11.83 -3.67
CA LYS A 131 4.66 -10.64 -4.09
C LYS A 131 4.18 -9.78 -2.92
N ILE A 132 4.39 -10.20 -1.68
CA ILE A 132 3.98 -9.44 -0.49
C ILE A 132 5.07 -8.46 -0.09
N VAL A 133 4.77 -7.15 -0.09
CA VAL A 133 5.61 -6.09 0.48
C VAL A 133 4.87 -5.46 1.64
N MET A 134 5.47 -5.51 2.84
CA MET A 134 4.80 -5.13 4.08
C MET A 134 5.10 -3.68 4.46
N GLY A 135 4.07 -2.89 4.75
CA GLY A 135 4.19 -1.46 5.05
C GLY A 135 4.50 -1.13 6.50
N VAL A 136 5.30 -0.08 6.71
CA VAL A 136 5.53 0.54 8.03
C VAL A 136 5.30 2.04 7.97
N PRO A 137 4.69 2.66 9.01
CA PRO A 137 4.52 4.10 9.03
C PRO A 137 5.78 4.81 9.55
N PHE A 138 6.13 5.94 8.91
CA PHE A 138 7.11 6.90 9.43
C PHE A 138 6.42 8.13 10.04
N TYR A 139 5.27 7.90 10.67
CA TYR A 139 4.48 8.90 11.39
C TYR A 139 3.73 8.28 12.55
N GLY A 140 3.39 9.11 13.52
CA GLY A 140 2.46 8.77 14.59
C GLY A 140 1.04 9.15 14.22
N ASP A 141 0.08 8.27 14.50
CA ASP A 141 -1.33 8.58 14.35
C ASP A 141 -1.80 9.46 15.53
N PRO A 142 -2.46 10.59 15.18
CA PRO A 142 -2.89 11.06 13.88
C PRO A 142 -1.96 12.11 13.23
N GLY A 143 -1.00 11.64 12.44
CA GLY A 143 -0.30 12.50 11.48
C GLY A 143 0.89 13.32 12.00
N LEU A 144 1.56 12.90 13.09
CA LEU A 144 2.80 13.52 13.57
C LEU A 144 4.00 12.82 12.92
N ALA A 145 4.77 13.55 12.11
CA ALA A 145 5.95 13.01 11.44
C ALA A 145 6.99 12.48 12.44
N TYR A 146 7.62 11.33 12.12
CA TYR A 146 8.61 10.68 12.97
C TYR A 146 9.80 11.60 13.28
N PHE A 147 10.32 12.32 12.27
CA PHE A 147 11.44 13.25 12.49
C PHE A 147 11.13 14.32 13.53
N LYS A 148 9.86 14.77 13.64
CA LYS A 148 9.46 15.76 14.65
C LYS A 148 9.48 15.16 16.05
N ILE A 149 9.03 13.92 16.19
CA ILE A 149 9.06 13.19 17.47
C ILE A 149 10.50 13.07 17.95
N VAL A 150 11.41 12.59 17.10
CA VAL A 150 12.81 12.35 17.44
C VAL A 150 13.60 13.66 17.63
N ALA A 151 13.21 14.73 16.93
CA ALA A 151 13.82 16.05 17.13
C ALA A 151 13.49 16.65 18.52
N GLU A 152 12.26 16.41 19.02
CA GLU A 152 11.86 16.85 20.37
C GLU A 152 12.50 15.97 21.46
N ASP A 153 12.51 14.66 21.25
CA ASP A 153 13.11 13.70 22.18
C ASP A 153 13.83 12.58 21.41
N PRO A 154 15.17 12.62 21.30
CA PRO A 154 15.93 11.57 20.63
C PRO A 154 15.74 10.17 21.22
N SER A 155 15.36 10.05 22.51
CA SER A 155 15.10 8.74 23.12
C SER A 155 13.82 8.07 22.60
N ALA A 156 12.88 8.85 22.04
CA ALA A 156 11.68 8.37 21.40
C ALA A 156 11.95 7.47 20.18
N ALA A 157 13.15 7.56 19.58
CA ALA A 157 13.57 6.62 18.53
C ALA A 157 13.57 5.14 18.96
N GLN A 158 13.57 4.87 20.27
CA GLN A 158 13.54 3.52 20.84
C GLN A 158 12.17 3.10 21.37
N ALA A 159 11.12 3.92 21.17
CA ALA A 159 9.77 3.73 21.66
C ALA A 159 8.76 3.68 20.50
N ASP A 160 7.54 3.23 20.80
CA ASP A 160 6.42 3.18 19.84
C ASP A 160 5.28 4.13 20.23
N THR A 161 5.48 4.93 21.29
CA THR A 161 4.52 5.95 21.74
C THR A 161 5.25 7.21 22.18
N TYR A 162 4.62 8.36 21.94
CA TYR A 162 5.12 9.65 22.36
C TYR A 162 3.98 10.58 22.75
N ASP A 163 4.10 11.21 23.93
CA ASP A 163 3.12 12.20 24.38
C ASP A 163 3.55 13.60 23.94
N TYR A 164 2.74 14.21 23.07
CA TYR A 164 3.01 15.54 22.54
C TYR A 164 1.76 16.41 22.59
N LEU A 165 1.86 17.60 23.18
CA LEU A 165 0.76 18.55 23.33
C LEU A 165 -0.53 17.94 23.93
N GLY A 166 -0.36 17.07 24.94
CA GLY A 166 -1.49 16.44 25.66
C GLY A 166 -2.18 15.29 24.90
N LYS A 167 -1.54 14.77 23.85
CA LYS A 167 -2.03 13.67 23.03
C LYS A 167 -0.95 12.60 22.90
N THR A 168 -1.33 11.33 23.04
CA THR A 168 -0.44 10.20 22.78
C THR A 168 -0.47 9.85 21.31
N TYR A 169 0.69 9.77 20.69
CA TYR A 169 0.91 9.32 19.31
C TYR A 169 1.50 7.92 19.31
N HIS A 170 0.94 7.07 18.50
CA HIS A 170 1.46 5.72 18.26
C HIS A 170 2.22 5.72 16.93
N TYR A 171 3.44 5.18 16.91
CA TYR A 171 4.31 5.13 15.73
C TYR A 171 5.21 3.89 15.81
N ASN A 172 6.19 3.78 14.93
CA ASN A 172 7.19 2.73 15.01
C ASN A 172 8.58 3.29 15.30
N GLY A 173 9.12 2.97 16.46
CA GLY A 173 10.52 3.18 16.76
C GLY A 173 11.43 2.16 16.06
N ILE A 174 12.74 2.41 16.16
CA ILE A 174 13.76 1.57 15.52
C ILE A 174 13.61 0.08 15.86
N PRO A 175 13.38 -0.34 17.13
CA PRO A 175 13.24 -1.76 17.47
C PRO A 175 12.06 -2.42 16.77
N THR A 176 10.92 -1.74 16.65
CA THR A 176 9.72 -2.26 16.01
C THR A 176 9.88 -2.35 14.50
N VAL A 177 10.48 -1.34 13.85
CA VAL A 177 10.81 -1.41 12.42
C VAL A 177 11.77 -2.57 12.15
N GLN A 178 12.78 -2.77 12.99
CA GLN A 178 13.72 -3.90 12.87
C GLN A 178 13.02 -5.27 13.03
N ALA A 179 12.09 -5.38 13.99
CA ALA A 179 11.33 -6.62 14.21
C ALA A 179 10.44 -6.95 13.00
N LYS A 180 9.71 -5.95 12.48
CA LYS A 180 8.88 -6.07 11.28
C LYS A 180 9.71 -6.44 10.06
N THR A 181 10.84 -5.78 9.85
CA THR A 181 11.76 -6.08 8.75
C THR A 181 12.26 -7.53 8.81
N LYS A 182 12.65 -8.01 9.98
CA LYS A 182 13.08 -9.41 10.16
C LYS A 182 11.97 -10.40 9.82
N LEU A 183 10.73 -10.11 10.24
CA LEU A 183 9.58 -10.95 9.91
C LEU A 183 9.28 -10.93 8.40
N ALA A 184 9.29 -9.75 7.78
CA ALA A 184 9.08 -9.61 6.34
C ALA A 184 10.14 -10.37 5.51
N MET A 185 11.41 -10.31 5.89
CA MET A 185 12.49 -11.08 5.24
C MET A 185 12.27 -12.60 5.28
N GLN A 186 11.55 -13.10 6.30
CA GLN A 186 11.26 -14.53 6.45
C GLN A 186 9.98 -14.95 5.70
N GLN A 187 8.95 -14.11 5.68
CA GLN A 187 7.59 -14.48 5.30
C GLN A 187 6.98 -13.62 4.18
N ALA A 188 7.69 -12.59 3.72
CA ALA A 188 7.28 -11.70 2.64
C ALA A 188 8.45 -11.45 1.68
N ASN A 189 8.26 -10.64 0.65
CA ASN A 189 9.30 -10.24 -0.30
C ASN A 189 10.11 -9.05 0.19
N GLY A 190 9.49 -8.17 0.96
CA GLY A 190 10.16 -6.95 1.39
C GLY A 190 9.33 -6.11 2.34
N ILE A 191 9.83 -4.89 2.55
CA ILE A 191 9.19 -3.87 3.36
C ILE A 191 9.13 -2.56 2.58
N MET A 192 8.06 -1.83 2.72
CA MET A 192 7.93 -0.45 2.27
C MET A 192 7.57 0.46 3.44
N PHE A 193 7.72 1.75 3.28
CA PHE A 193 7.35 2.71 4.31
C PHE A 193 6.55 3.89 3.72
N TRP A 194 5.68 4.44 4.53
CA TRP A 194 4.97 5.67 4.25
C TRP A 194 5.24 6.68 5.37
N THR A 195 5.92 7.78 5.12
CA THR A 195 6.50 8.22 3.84
C THR A 195 7.86 8.89 4.11
N LEU A 196 8.75 8.91 3.14
CA LEU A 196 10.13 9.40 3.27
C LEU A 196 10.25 10.81 3.84
N ASN A 197 9.34 11.70 3.49
CA ASN A 197 9.36 13.08 4.01
C ASN A 197 8.92 13.20 5.48
N TYR A 198 8.58 12.09 6.13
CA TYR A 198 8.25 12.01 7.55
C TYR A 198 9.33 11.32 8.40
N ASP A 199 10.41 10.83 7.75
CA ASP A 199 11.56 10.19 8.41
C ASP A 199 12.53 11.25 9.01
#